data_20bacad54bc51d999331198a1a4bab55
#
_entry.id   20bacad54bc51d999331198a1a4bab55
#
_cell.length_a   1.000
_cell.length_b   1.000
_cell.length_c   1.000
_cell.angle_alpha   90.00
_cell.angle_beta   90.00
_cell.angle_gamma   90.00
#
_symmetry.space_group_name_H-M   'P 1'
#
loop_
_entity.id
_entity.type
_entity.pdbx_description
1 polymer ?
#
loop_
_entity_poly.entity_id
_entity_poly.type
_entity_poly.pdbx_seq_one_letter_code
_entity_poly.pdbx_strand_id
1 'polypeptide(L)'
;MHKNDFSDILFEDVRPIRRMDMEYTKGTVVSISSIAPSIIDMLVRAPGIAESAMPGQFVCLYCEDGAHLLPRPISICEAMNGHIRLVFRIVGFGTEEFSRKQPGDSILMTGPLGTGYPDFPSGNVTIVGGGIGIPPMLFLARKCKEAGMQVTTVLGFRDSRLFLNDAFSNYGRVVIATDDGSVGIHGTVVDAIREYGLDPSLVCACGPMPMLRGLSAYTESKGGTAYISLEERMACGIGACLGCITKTREIDEHSHVRNTRICTEGPVFDSRVLDFNR
;
A
#
# COMPACT_ATOMS: atom_id res chain seq x y z
N MET A 1 39.69 0.63 44.51
CA MET A 1 39.94 0.42 43.08
C MET A 1 38.94 -0.63 42.60
N HIS A 2 37.76 -0.21 42.12
CA HIS A 2 36.84 -1.08 41.41
C HIS A 2 36.92 -0.76 39.93
N LYS A 3 37.41 -1.71 39.16
CA LYS A 3 37.31 -1.70 37.70
C LYS A 3 35.87 -2.05 37.35
N ASN A 4 35.13 -1.09 36.80
CA ASN A 4 33.87 -1.36 36.11
C ASN A 4 34.20 -1.99 34.75
N ASP A 5 33.87 -3.25 34.65
CA ASP A 5 33.95 -4.01 33.42
C ASP A 5 32.69 -3.67 32.57
N PHE A 6 32.92 -2.99 31.45
CA PHE A 6 31.90 -2.55 30.51
C PHE A 6 31.56 -3.64 29.45
N SER A 7 31.90 -4.90 29.72
CA SER A 7 31.80 -5.98 28.73
C SER A 7 30.47 -6.75 28.69
N ASP A 8 29.48 -6.43 29.54
CA ASP A 8 28.22 -7.21 29.65
C ASP A 8 26.95 -6.39 29.28
N ILE A 9 27.01 -5.50 28.32
CA ILE A 9 25.81 -5.05 27.64
C ILE A 9 25.57 -6.03 26.48
N LEU A 10 24.84 -7.09 26.77
CA LEU A 10 24.33 -8.05 25.79
C LEU A 10 23.43 -7.32 24.81
N PHE A 11 23.89 -7.25 23.57
CA PHE A 11 23.07 -6.95 22.40
C PHE A 11 22.11 -8.12 22.10
N GLU A 12 21.23 -8.45 23.04
CA GLU A 12 20.10 -9.34 22.79
C GLU A 12 18.89 -8.49 22.44
N ASP A 13 18.35 -8.72 21.24
CA ASP A 13 17.19 -8.12 20.57
C ASP A 13 17.42 -6.96 19.58
N VAL A 14 18.54 -6.90 18.93
CA VAL A 14 18.52 -6.32 17.60
C VAL A 14 17.95 -7.39 16.67
N ARG A 15 16.63 -7.33 16.39
CA ARG A 15 16.08 -8.09 15.25
C ARG A 15 16.99 -7.77 14.06
N PRO A 16 17.60 -8.79 13.41
CA PRO A 16 18.43 -8.50 12.26
C PRO A 16 17.54 -7.70 11.31
N ILE A 17 17.98 -6.49 10.95
CA ILE A 17 17.42 -5.76 9.82
C ILE A 17 17.47 -6.80 8.71
N ARG A 18 16.31 -7.36 8.33
CA ARG A 18 16.21 -8.24 7.17
C ARG A 18 16.88 -7.43 6.08
N ARG A 19 18.05 -7.86 5.67
CA ARG A 19 18.75 -7.29 4.52
C ARG A 19 17.72 -7.41 3.43
N MET A 20 17.06 -6.28 3.10
CA MET A 20 16.14 -6.25 1.97
C MET A 20 17.05 -6.59 0.79
N ASP A 21 16.87 -7.79 0.24
CA ASP A 21 17.48 -8.15 -1.03
C ASP A 21 16.78 -7.29 -2.09
N MET A 22 17.19 -6.02 -2.13
CA MET A 22 16.69 -5.06 -3.11
C MET A 22 17.21 -5.48 -4.46
N GLU A 23 16.35 -6.11 -5.23
CA GLU A 23 16.67 -6.42 -6.60
C GLU A 23 16.50 -5.18 -7.47
N TYR A 24 17.63 -4.67 -8.00
CA TYR A 24 17.63 -3.68 -9.06
C TYR A 24 17.52 -4.42 -10.39
N THR A 25 16.29 -4.53 -10.89
CA THR A 25 15.99 -5.43 -11.99
C THR A 25 15.32 -4.73 -13.17
N LYS A 26 15.48 -5.31 -14.36
CA LYS A 26 14.67 -4.99 -15.54
C LYS A 26 13.53 -6.00 -15.63
N GLY A 27 12.30 -5.53 -15.44
CA GLY A 27 11.12 -6.31 -15.78
C GLY A 27 10.78 -6.18 -17.26
N THR A 28 9.98 -7.12 -17.77
CA THR A 28 9.42 -7.08 -19.12
C THR A 28 7.93 -6.82 -19.04
N VAL A 29 7.44 -5.80 -19.73
CA VAL A 29 6.00 -5.53 -19.86
C VAL A 29 5.35 -6.66 -20.65
N VAL A 30 4.37 -7.32 -20.04
CA VAL A 30 3.62 -8.43 -20.67
C VAL A 30 2.34 -7.92 -21.31
N SER A 31 1.64 -7.05 -20.60
CA SER A 31 0.45 -6.37 -21.11
C SER A 31 0.30 -5.01 -20.45
N ILE A 32 -0.37 -4.12 -21.16
CA ILE A 32 -0.71 -2.79 -20.67
C ILE A 32 -2.04 -2.36 -21.27
N SER A 33 -2.93 -1.77 -20.48
CA SER A 33 -4.22 -1.27 -20.93
C SER A 33 -4.71 -0.13 -20.04
N SER A 34 -5.57 0.72 -20.59
CA SER A 34 -6.31 1.71 -19.81
C SER A 34 -7.61 1.07 -19.33
N ILE A 35 -7.84 1.02 -18.02
CA ILE A 35 -9.03 0.40 -17.41
C ILE A 35 -10.06 1.42 -16.92
N ALA A 36 -9.67 2.68 -16.82
CA ALA A 36 -10.54 3.84 -16.58
C ALA A 36 -9.79 5.10 -17.04
N PRO A 37 -10.43 6.27 -17.12
CA PRO A 37 -9.76 7.51 -17.51
C PRO A 37 -8.50 7.77 -16.66
N SER A 38 -7.35 7.85 -17.32
CA SER A 38 -6.02 8.03 -16.71
C SER A 38 -5.57 6.91 -15.76
N ILE A 39 -6.23 5.76 -15.73
CA ILE A 39 -5.84 4.59 -14.93
C ILE A 39 -5.28 3.51 -15.86
N ILE A 40 -4.04 3.17 -15.64
CA ILE A 40 -3.30 2.17 -16.42
C ILE A 40 -3.15 0.90 -15.58
N ASP A 41 -3.38 -0.23 -16.23
CA ASP A 41 -3.14 -1.58 -15.72
C ASP A 41 -2.00 -2.19 -16.51
N MET A 42 -0.89 -2.48 -15.85
CA MET A 42 0.34 -2.99 -16.45
C MET A 42 0.74 -4.29 -15.76
N LEU A 43 0.89 -5.37 -16.54
CA LEU A 43 1.46 -6.63 -16.08
C LEU A 43 2.93 -6.69 -16.47
N VAL A 44 3.81 -6.96 -15.51
CA VAL A 44 5.25 -7.01 -15.70
C VAL A 44 5.79 -8.34 -15.23
N ARG A 45 6.58 -9.00 -16.05
CA ARG A 45 7.35 -10.18 -15.67
C ARG A 45 8.58 -9.73 -14.87
N ALA A 46 8.60 -10.07 -13.58
CA ALA A 46 9.65 -9.73 -12.62
C ALA A 46 9.69 -10.82 -11.52
N PRO A 47 10.22 -12.03 -11.82
CA PRO A 47 10.07 -13.20 -10.95
C PRO A 47 10.64 -12.99 -9.55
N GLY A 48 11.84 -12.43 -9.39
CA GLY A 48 12.41 -12.19 -8.07
C GLY A 48 11.55 -11.27 -7.19
N ILE A 49 10.99 -10.19 -7.78
CA ILE A 49 10.06 -9.31 -7.06
C ILE A 49 8.75 -10.03 -6.76
N ALA A 50 8.19 -10.76 -7.73
CA ALA A 50 6.90 -11.42 -7.56
C ALA A 50 6.91 -12.51 -6.48
N GLU A 51 8.03 -13.22 -6.32
CA GLU A 51 8.19 -14.30 -5.34
C GLU A 51 8.28 -13.78 -3.90
N SER A 52 8.85 -12.58 -3.71
CA SER A 52 9.09 -12.00 -2.39
C SER A 52 8.09 -10.91 -2.00
N ALA A 53 7.24 -10.46 -2.93
CA ALA A 53 6.28 -9.40 -2.68
C ALA A 53 5.19 -9.78 -1.68
N MET A 54 4.87 -8.84 -0.79
CA MET A 54 3.78 -8.95 0.18
C MET A 54 2.72 -7.85 -0.08
N PRO A 55 1.44 -8.08 0.31
CA PRO A 55 0.41 -7.05 0.22
C PRO A 55 0.81 -5.76 0.92
N GLY A 56 0.58 -4.62 0.28
CA GLY A 56 0.93 -3.29 0.82
C GLY A 56 2.31 -2.80 0.40
N GLN A 57 3.18 -3.65 -0.14
CA GLN A 57 4.48 -3.23 -0.67
C GLN A 57 4.35 -2.55 -2.05
N PHE A 58 5.42 -1.89 -2.47
CA PHE A 58 5.50 -1.15 -3.72
C PHE A 58 6.82 -1.42 -4.45
N VAL A 59 6.91 -0.98 -5.69
CA VAL A 59 8.14 -0.90 -6.47
C VAL A 59 8.43 0.55 -6.83
N CYS A 60 9.70 0.91 -6.94
CA CYS A 60 10.14 2.17 -7.52
C CYS A 60 10.45 1.97 -9.01
N LEU A 61 9.70 2.62 -9.89
CA LEU A 61 9.92 2.60 -11.34
C LEU A 61 10.79 3.78 -11.77
N TYR A 62 11.73 3.54 -12.68
CA TYR A 62 12.66 4.54 -13.21
C TYR A 62 12.32 4.91 -14.65
N CYS A 63 12.32 6.21 -14.94
CA CYS A 63 12.21 6.71 -16.31
C CYS A 63 13.49 6.43 -17.10
N GLU A 64 13.36 6.29 -18.40
CA GLU A 64 14.49 6.19 -19.34
C GLU A 64 15.07 7.57 -19.69
N ASP A 65 14.26 8.61 -19.50
CA ASP A 65 14.69 9.99 -19.67
C ASP A 65 15.68 10.42 -18.59
N GLY A 66 16.90 10.75 -18.99
CA GLY A 66 17.97 11.20 -18.11
C GLY A 66 17.72 12.52 -17.35
N ALA A 67 16.63 13.25 -17.66
CA ALA A 67 16.22 14.45 -16.93
C ALA A 67 15.34 14.14 -15.71
N HIS A 68 14.73 12.94 -15.62
CA HIS A 68 13.79 12.55 -14.58
C HIS A 68 14.34 11.44 -13.69
N LEU A 69 15.41 11.74 -12.94
CA LEU A 69 16.21 10.79 -12.17
C LEU A 69 15.50 10.13 -10.99
N LEU A 70 14.53 10.80 -10.36
CA LEU A 70 13.85 10.24 -9.20
C LEU A 70 12.88 9.12 -9.65
N PRO A 71 12.82 8.01 -8.89
CA PRO A 71 11.87 6.95 -9.19
C PRO A 71 10.42 7.32 -8.87
N ARG A 72 9.47 6.55 -9.42
CA ARG A 72 8.04 6.65 -9.12
C ARG A 72 7.64 5.43 -8.29
N PRO A 73 7.25 5.62 -7.00
CA PRO A 73 6.73 4.54 -6.20
C PRO A 73 5.34 4.15 -6.73
N ILE A 74 5.17 2.87 -7.04
CA ILE A 74 3.90 2.30 -7.50
C ILE A 74 3.62 1.06 -6.65
N SER A 75 2.46 1.05 -6.00
CA SER A 75 2.02 -0.08 -5.19
C SER A 75 1.82 -1.34 -6.04
N ILE A 76 2.17 -2.49 -5.48
CA ILE A 76 1.93 -3.79 -6.12
C ILE A 76 0.45 -4.14 -5.95
N CYS A 77 -0.28 -4.15 -7.07
CA CYS A 77 -1.69 -4.54 -7.11
C CYS A 77 -1.87 -6.03 -6.96
N GLU A 78 -0.95 -6.83 -7.51
CA GLU A 78 -0.95 -8.29 -7.48
C GLU A 78 0.45 -8.82 -7.74
N ALA A 79 0.78 -9.99 -7.16
CA ALA A 79 2.02 -10.70 -7.42
C ALA A 79 1.76 -12.20 -7.46
N MET A 80 2.02 -12.85 -8.61
CA MET A 80 1.90 -14.30 -8.76
C MET A 80 2.55 -14.80 -10.06
N ASN A 81 2.98 -16.05 -10.04
CA ASN A 81 3.53 -16.76 -11.21
C ASN A 81 4.67 -15.99 -11.92
N GLY A 82 5.55 -15.36 -11.14
CA GLY A 82 6.69 -14.61 -11.67
C GLY A 82 6.32 -13.24 -12.28
N HIS A 83 5.10 -12.75 -12.05
CA HIS A 83 4.61 -11.48 -12.55
C HIS A 83 4.13 -10.59 -11.41
N ILE A 84 4.30 -9.28 -11.58
CA ILE A 84 3.64 -8.25 -10.76
C ILE A 84 2.66 -7.46 -11.62
N ARG A 85 1.51 -7.12 -11.05
CA ARG A 85 0.52 -6.23 -11.64
C ARG A 85 0.61 -4.88 -10.99
N LEU A 86 0.77 -3.86 -11.77
CA LEU A 86 0.89 -2.47 -11.35
C LEU A 86 -0.29 -1.69 -11.94
N VAL A 87 -1.10 -1.09 -11.06
CA VAL A 87 -2.20 -0.24 -11.51
C VAL A 87 -1.95 1.16 -10.96
N PHE A 88 -1.83 2.14 -11.86
CA PHE A 88 -1.43 3.49 -11.49
C PHE A 88 -2.22 4.55 -12.27
N ARG A 89 -2.27 5.76 -11.70
CA ARG A 89 -2.85 6.92 -12.35
C ARG A 89 -1.77 7.73 -13.07
N ILE A 90 -2.09 8.21 -14.26
CA ILE A 90 -1.25 9.18 -14.95
C ILE A 90 -1.43 10.53 -14.25
N VAL A 91 -0.34 11.01 -13.60
CA VAL A 91 -0.34 12.28 -12.84
C VAL A 91 0.83 13.19 -13.21
N GLY A 92 1.74 12.74 -14.07
CA GLY A 92 2.89 13.52 -14.50
C GLY A 92 3.81 12.70 -15.39
N PHE A 93 4.93 13.31 -15.80
CA PHE A 93 5.83 12.79 -16.82
C PHE A 93 6.17 11.30 -16.67
N GLY A 94 6.63 10.85 -15.49
CA GLY A 94 7.05 9.45 -15.34
C GLY A 94 5.91 8.46 -15.53
N THR A 95 4.73 8.72 -14.95
CA THR A 95 3.56 7.86 -15.15
C THR A 95 3.01 7.93 -16.57
N GLU A 96 3.19 9.07 -17.26
CA GLU A 96 2.87 9.20 -18.66
C GLU A 96 3.85 8.41 -19.55
N GLU A 97 5.16 8.46 -19.26
CA GLU A 97 6.17 7.64 -19.95
C GLU A 97 5.84 6.15 -19.80
N PHE A 98 5.54 5.70 -18.58
CA PHE A 98 5.19 4.29 -18.35
C PHE A 98 3.91 3.87 -19.06
N SER A 99 2.93 4.77 -19.20
CA SER A 99 1.67 4.48 -19.90
C SER A 99 1.82 4.25 -21.41
N ARG A 100 2.95 4.67 -21.99
CA ARG A 100 3.27 4.50 -23.42
C ARG A 100 4.06 3.25 -23.74
N LYS A 101 4.49 2.48 -22.72
CA LYS A 101 5.18 1.20 -22.90
C LYS A 101 4.30 0.21 -23.65
N GLN A 102 4.95 -0.70 -24.37
CA GLN A 102 4.29 -1.75 -25.14
C GLN A 102 4.67 -3.13 -24.60
N PRO A 103 3.88 -4.16 -24.87
CA PRO A 103 4.29 -5.54 -24.58
C PRO A 103 5.65 -5.86 -25.22
N GLY A 104 6.57 -6.42 -24.41
CA GLY A 104 7.95 -6.68 -24.80
C GLY A 104 8.95 -5.59 -24.34
N ASP A 105 8.50 -4.40 -24.02
CA ASP A 105 9.38 -3.34 -23.51
C ASP A 105 9.96 -3.69 -22.13
N SER A 106 11.16 -3.20 -21.88
CA SER A 106 11.75 -3.29 -20.55
C SER A 106 11.33 -2.11 -19.67
N ILE A 107 11.23 -2.36 -18.36
CA ILE A 107 11.04 -1.32 -17.36
C ILE A 107 12.01 -1.54 -16.20
N LEU A 108 12.75 -0.51 -15.87
CA LEU A 108 13.71 -0.56 -14.77
C LEU A 108 13.00 -0.30 -13.44
N MET A 109 13.24 -1.15 -12.44
CA MET A 109 12.60 -1.04 -11.15
C MET A 109 13.47 -1.55 -9.99
N THR A 110 13.17 -1.07 -8.80
CA THR A 110 13.71 -1.58 -7.53
C THR A 110 12.53 -2.03 -6.67
N GLY A 111 12.64 -3.19 -6.06
CA GLY A 111 11.59 -3.71 -5.16
C GLY A 111 11.72 -5.22 -4.89
N PRO A 112 10.78 -5.77 -4.10
CA PRO A 112 9.70 -5.06 -3.43
C PRO A 112 10.22 -4.18 -2.28
N LEU A 113 9.58 -3.04 -2.03
CA LEU A 113 9.99 -2.07 -1.03
C LEU A 113 8.90 -1.85 0.03
N GLY A 114 9.33 -1.39 1.21
CA GLY A 114 8.43 -1.08 2.33
C GLY A 114 7.96 -2.30 3.11
N THR A 115 7.27 -2.02 4.21
CA THR A 115 6.64 -3.00 5.11
C THR A 115 5.17 -3.16 4.73
N GLY A 116 4.77 -4.39 4.41
CA GLY A 116 3.41 -4.74 4.02
C GLY A 116 2.45 -4.92 5.19
N TYR A 117 1.21 -5.33 4.88
CA TYR A 117 0.24 -5.72 5.90
C TYR A 117 0.74 -6.92 6.69
N PRO A 118 0.47 -6.97 8.01
CA PRO A 118 0.80 -8.15 8.81
C PRO A 118 -0.05 -9.35 8.37
N ASP A 119 0.42 -10.55 8.69
CA ASP A 119 -0.37 -11.76 8.51
C ASP A 119 -1.52 -11.80 9.51
N PHE A 120 -2.71 -12.10 9.01
CA PHE A 120 -3.92 -12.26 9.81
C PHE A 120 -4.32 -13.74 9.84
N PRO A 121 -4.36 -14.38 11.02
CA PRO A 121 -4.50 -15.85 11.09
C PRO A 121 -5.91 -16.35 10.74
N SER A 122 -6.95 -15.59 11.07
CA SER A 122 -8.35 -15.96 10.83
C SER A 122 -9.29 -14.81 11.21
N GLY A 123 -10.59 -14.96 10.92
CA GLY A 123 -11.64 -14.02 11.32
C GLY A 123 -12.18 -13.19 10.16
N ASN A 124 -12.79 -12.06 10.50
CA ASN A 124 -13.33 -11.12 9.54
C ASN A 124 -12.33 -10.01 9.27
N VAL A 125 -12.29 -9.54 8.03
CA VAL A 125 -11.55 -8.34 7.65
C VAL A 125 -12.39 -7.45 6.75
N THR A 126 -12.43 -6.16 7.08
CA THR A 126 -12.99 -5.12 6.22
C THR A 126 -11.85 -4.42 5.50
N ILE A 127 -11.76 -4.65 4.18
CA ILE A 127 -10.75 -4.08 3.30
C ILE A 127 -11.34 -2.83 2.65
N VAL A 128 -10.64 -1.70 2.73
CA VAL A 128 -11.14 -0.42 2.24
C VAL A 128 -10.17 0.19 1.23
N GLY A 129 -10.64 0.43 0.02
CA GLY A 129 -9.87 1.10 -1.02
C GLY A 129 -10.53 2.41 -1.45
N GLY A 130 -9.76 3.49 -1.60
CA GLY A 130 -10.26 4.77 -2.10
C GLY A 130 -9.49 5.29 -3.30
N GLY A 131 -10.16 5.53 -4.44
CA GLY A 131 -9.52 6.03 -5.65
C GLY A 131 -8.34 5.18 -6.09
N ILE A 132 -7.14 5.77 -6.27
CA ILE A 132 -5.95 5.02 -6.68
C ILE A 132 -5.37 4.13 -5.56
N GLY A 133 -5.86 4.22 -4.34
CA GLY A 133 -5.55 3.27 -3.27
C GLY A 133 -6.31 1.94 -3.37
N ILE A 134 -7.24 1.79 -4.30
CA ILE A 134 -7.97 0.53 -4.57
C ILE A 134 -7.05 -0.61 -5.03
N PRO A 135 -6.15 -0.42 -6.02
CA PRO A 135 -5.32 -1.49 -6.55
C PRO A 135 -4.54 -2.31 -5.52
N PRO A 136 -3.77 -1.72 -4.59
CA PRO A 136 -2.99 -2.51 -3.63
C PRO A 136 -3.85 -3.37 -2.68
N MET A 137 -5.13 -3.02 -2.51
CA MET A 137 -6.05 -3.78 -1.67
C MET A 137 -6.48 -5.10 -2.31
N LEU A 138 -6.33 -5.27 -3.62
CA LEU A 138 -6.68 -6.50 -4.33
C LEU A 138 -5.75 -7.66 -3.91
N PHE A 139 -4.46 -7.42 -3.84
CA PHE A 139 -3.49 -8.39 -3.37
C PHE A 139 -3.77 -8.84 -1.93
N LEU A 140 -4.11 -7.88 -1.06
CA LEU A 140 -4.49 -8.19 0.32
C LEU A 140 -5.77 -9.02 0.38
N ALA A 141 -6.81 -8.66 -0.40
CA ALA A 141 -8.07 -9.39 -0.44
C ALA A 141 -7.88 -10.85 -0.83
N ARG A 142 -7.03 -11.11 -1.85
CA ARG A 142 -6.66 -12.47 -2.23
C ARG A 142 -5.96 -13.20 -1.09
N LYS A 143 -4.93 -12.61 -0.47
CA LYS A 143 -4.18 -13.24 0.61
C LYS A 143 -5.02 -13.54 1.85
N CYS A 144 -5.89 -12.63 2.25
CA CYS A 144 -6.85 -12.87 3.32
C CYS A 144 -7.82 -14.02 2.99
N LYS A 145 -8.31 -14.08 1.74
CA LYS A 145 -9.18 -15.18 1.29
C LYS A 145 -8.43 -16.52 1.28
N GLU A 146 -7.20 -16.55 0.79
CA GLU A 146 -6.33 -17.75 0.81
C GLU A 146 -6.07 -18.23 2.24
N ALA A 147 -5.96 -17.31 3.21
CA ALA A 147 -5.83 -17.62 4.64
C ALA A 147 -7.16 -18.04 5.31
N GLY A 148 -8.27 -18.14 4.57
CA GLY A 148 -9.56 -18.57 5.09
C GLY A 148 -10.37 -17.48 5.82
N MET A 149 -9.98 -16.20 5.70
CA MET A 149 -10.72 -15.10 6.30
C MET A 149 -12.02 -14.81 5.57
N GLN A 150 -12.98 -14.23 6.29
CA GLN A 150 -14.18 -13.63 5.72
C GLN A 150 -13.88 -12.20 5.27
N VAL A 151 -13.76 -12.01 3.95
CA VAL A 151 -13.39 -10.73 3.36
C VAL A 151 -14.64 -9.95 2.97
N THR A 152 -14.74 -8.70 3.46
CA THR A 152 -15.65 -7.69 2.94
C THR A 152 -14.85 -6.50 2.44
N THR A 153 -15.07 -6.10 1.18
CA THR A 153 -14.35 -4.98 0.57
C THR A 153 -15.29 -3.79 0.39
N VAL A 154 -14.84 -2.60 0.79
CA VAL A 154 -15.54 -1.33 0.57
C VAL A 154 -14.69 -0.48 -0.38
N LEU A 155 -15.21 -0.15 -1.55
CA LEU A 155 -14.53 0.62 -2.58
C LEU A 155 -15.15 2.01 -2.70
N GLY A 156 -14.34 3.03 -2.44
CA GLY A 156 -14.73 4.45 -2.53
C GLY A 156 -14.30 5.08 -3.85
N PHE A 157 -15.26 5.66 -4.57
CA PHE A 157 -15.04 6.40 -5.81
C PHE A 157 -15.67 7.78 -5.73
N ARG A 158 -15.32 8.67 -6.66
CA ARG A 158 -15.99 9.97 -6.78
C ARG A 158 -17.34 9.87 -7.48
N ASP A 159 -17.40 8.98 -8.48
CA ASP A 159 -18.52 8.84 -9.42
C ASP A 159 -18.58 7.41 -9.97
N SER A 160 -19.42 7.21 -11.00
CA SER A 160 -19.65 5.90 -11.63
C SER A 160 -18.48 5.32 -12.42
N ARG A 161 -17.32 5.98 -12.48
CA ARG A 161 -16.12 5.48 -13.18
C ARG A 161 -15.38 4.46 -12.33
N LEU A 162 -15.99 3.29 -12.19
CA LEU A 162 -15.47 2.20 -11.39
C LEU A 162 -14.35 1.46 -12.12
N PHE A 163 -13.45 0.85 -11.36
CA PHE A 163 -12.42 -0.06 -11.88
C PHE A 163 -12.05 -1.10 -10.81
N LEU A 164 -11.67 -2.29 -11.23
CA LEU A 164 -11.30 -3.45 -10.41
C LEU A 164 -12.40 -4.01 -9.49
N ASN A 165 -13.60 -3.42 -9.40
CA ASN A 165 -14.68 -3.88 -8.53
C ASN A 165 -15.02 -5.36 -8.74
N ASP A 166 -15.09 -5.82 -10.00
CA ASP A 166 -15.38 -7.20 -10.33
C ASP A 166 -14.29 -8.17 -9.88
N ALA A 167 -13.01 -7.73 -9.92
CA ALA A 167 -11.90 -8.55 -9.45
C ALA A 167 -11.99 -8.84 -7.94
N PHE A 168 -12.44 -7.88 -7.13
CA PHE A 168 -12.65 -8.09 -5.69
C PHE A 168 -13.78 -9.07 -5.37
N SER A 169 -14.78 -9.20 -6.24
CA SER A 169 -15.90 -10.13 -6.04
C SER A 169 -15.46 -11.60 -5.97
N ASN A 170 -14.29 -11.94 -6.51
CA ASN A 170 -13.69 -13.28 -6.39
C ASN A 170 -13.24 -13.60 -4.95
N TYR A 171 -13.04 -12.60 -4.11
CA TYR A 171 -12.45 -12.78 -2.78
C TYR A 171 -13.44 -12.59 -1.64
N GLY A 172 -14.57 -11.92 -1.88
CA GLY A 172 -15.60 -11.73 -0.87
C GLY A 172 -16.68 -10.75 -1.30
N ARG A 173 -17.45 -10.28 -0.32
CA ARG A 173 -18.51 -9.29 -0.54
C ARG A 173 -17.87 -7.95 -0.94
N VAL A 174 -18.45 -7.28 -1.94
CA VAL A 174 -18.03 -5.94 -2.37
C VAL A 174 -19.15 -4.94 -2.11
N VAL A 175 -18.82 -3.82 -1.50
CA VAL A 175 -19.68 -2.66 -1.29
C VAL A 175 -19.04 -1.46 -1.95
N ILE A 176 -19.83 -0.67 -2.68
CA ILE A 176 -19.38 0.52 -3.38
C ILE A 176 -19.99 1.76 -2.72
N ALA A 177 -19.18 2.78 -2.51
CA ALA A 177 -19.60 4.11 -2.13
C ALA A 177 -19.12 5.13 -3.18
N THR A 178 -19.96 6.08 -3.53
CA THR A 178 -19.62 7.18 -4.44
C THR A 178 -19.96 8.53 -3.82
N ASP A 179 -19.08 9.52 -3.99
CA ASP A 179 -19.29 10.86 -3.45
C ASP A 179 -20.55 11.53 -4.03
N ASP A 180 -20.86 11.23 -5.30
CA ASP A 180 -22.02 11.80 -6.01
C ASP A 180 -23.29 10.93 -5.93
N GLY A 181 -23.21 9.75 -5.33
CA GLY A 181 -24.35 8.80 -5.22
C GLY A 181 -24.73 8.11 -6.53
N SER A 182 -23.89 8.18 -7.56
CA SER A 182 -24.19 7.59 -8.87
C SER A 182 -24.23 6.06 -8.88
N VAL A 183 -23.47 5.42 -7.96
CA VAL A 183 -23.44 3.95 -7.78
C VAL A 183 -23.24 3.61 -6.31
N GLY A 184 -23.97 2.62 -5.81
CA GLY A 184 -23.83 2.12 -4.43
C GLY A 184 -24.36 3.13 -3.41
N ILE A 185 -23.62 3.28 -2.31
CA ILE A 185 -23.95 4.22 -1.23
C ILE A 185 -23.51 5.63 -1.61
N HIS A 186 -24.40 6.59 -1.44
CA HIS A 186 -24.07 8.01 -1.55
C HIS A 186 -23.32 8.46 -0.29
N GLY A 187 -22.04 8.77 -0.40
CA GLY A 187 -21.22 9.24 0.71
C GLY A 187 -19.86 8.59 0.76
N THR A 188 -19.29 8.55 1.96
CA THR A 188 -17.95 8.04 2.21
C THR A 188 -17.93 6.52 2.45
N VAL A 189 -16.73 5.93 2.44
CA VAL A 189 -16.57 4.52 2.83
C VAL A 189 -16.99 4.24 4.27
N VAL A 190 -16.89 5.25 5.16
CA VAL A 190 -17.36 5.15 6.55
C VAL A 190 -18.89 5.08 6.60
N ASP A 191 -19.57 5.85 5.75
CA ASP A 191 -21.04 5.81 5.65
C ASP A 191 -21.50 4.44 5.15
N ALA A 192 -20.80 3.87 4.16
CA ALA A 192 -21.07 2.53 3.68
C ALA A 192 -20.87 1.45 4.77
N ILE A 193 -19.80 1.55 5.57
CA ILE A 193 -19.54 0.64 6.70
C ILE A 193 -20.68 0.71 7.72
N ARG A 194 -21.15 1.92 8.04
CA ARG A 194 -22.25 2.13 8.99
C ARG A 194 -23.57 1.60 8.47
N GLU A 195 -23.91 1.95 7.23
CA GLU A 195 -25.21 1.58 6.63
C GLU A 195 -25.38 0.07 6.47
N TYR A 196 -24.31 -0.62 6.07
CA TYR A 196 -24.34 -2.07 5.94
C TYR A 196 -23.99 -2.83 7.24
N GLY A 197 -23.71 -2.13 8.35
CA GLY A 197 -23.35 -2.75 9.62
C GLY A 197 -22.13 -3.64 9.52
N LEU A 198 -21.11 -3.22 8.73
CA LEU A 198 -19.92 -4.02 8.51
C LEU A 198 -19.02 -4.03 9.76
N ASP A 199 -18.33 -5.15 9.96
CA ASP A 199 -17.48 -5.37 11.13
C ASP A 199 -16.25 -4.45 11.10
N PRO A 200 -16.10 -3.51 12.05
CA PRO A 200 -14.93 -2.61 12.13
C PRO A 200 -13.81 -3.17 13.00
N SER A 201 -13.89 -4.43 13.48
CA SER A 201 -12.89 -4.99 14.40
C SER A 201 -11.48 -5.03 13.82
N LEU A 202 -11.38 -5.37 12.53
CA LEU A 202 -10.14 -5.34 11.76
C LEU A 202 -10.40 -4.65 10.42
N VAL A 203 -9.77 -3.50 10.22
CA VAL A 203 -9.88 -2.72 9.00
C VAL A 203 -8.50 -2.55 8.36
N CYS A 204 -8.39 -2.84 7.06
CA CYS A 204 -7.19 -2.59 6.27
C CYS A 204 -7.54 -1.60 5.16
N ALA A 205 -6.77 -0.51 5.02
CA ALA A 205 -7.16 0.55 4.10
C ALA A 205 -5.99 1.18 3.33
N CYS A 206 -6.29 1.61 2.10
CA CYS A 206 -5.42 2.47 1.29
C CYS A 206 -6.28 3.50 0.54
N GLY A 207 -5.83 4.75 0.50
CA GLY A 207 -6.53 5.82 -0.19
C GLY A 207 -6.17 7.22 0.28
N PRO A 208 -6.96 8.23 -0.06
CA PRO A 208 -6.68 9.61 0.31
C PRO A 208 -6.63 9.84 1.83
N MET A 209 -5.72 10.70 2.29
CA MET A 209 -5.51 10.99 3.72
C MET A 209 -6.80 11.36 4.49
N PRO A 210 -7.73 12.18 3.94
CA PRO A 210 -9.00 12.45 4.62
C PRO A 210 -9.84 11.20 4.88
N MET A 211 -9.86 10.26 3.91
CA MET A 211 -10.54 8.97 4.06
C MET A 211 -9.88 8.14 5.17
N LEU A 212 -8.56 7.99 5.13
CA LEU A 212 -7.80 7.20 6.11
C LEU A 212 -7.98 7.75 7.52
N ARG A 213 -7.95 9.08 7.70
CA ARG A 213 -8.18 9.74 8.98
C ARG A 213 -9.59 9.45 9.52
N GLY A 214 -10.61 9.64 8.69
CA GLY A 214 -12.02 9.39 9.08
C GLY A 214 -12.27 7.93 9.43
N LEU A 215 -11.70 7.03 8.64
CA LEU A 215 -11.81 5.59 8.86
C LEU A 215 -11.09 5.14 10.13
N SER A 216 -9.89 5.64 10.39
CA SER A 216 -9.11 5.32 11.60
C SER A 216 -9.86 5.79 12.86
N ALA A 217 -10.37 7.02 12.86
CA ALA A 217 -11.15 7.55 13.98
C ALA A 217 -12.44 6.75 14.21
N TYR A 218 -13.13 6.35 13.15
CA TYR A 218 -14.32 5.51 13.25
C TYR A 218 -14.00 4.14 13.83
N THR A 219 -12.97 3.46 13.30
CA THR A 219 -12.55 2.13 13.76
C THR A 219 -12.13 2.16 15.24
N GLU A 220 -11.30 3.14 15.63
CA GLU A 220 -10.88 3.34 17.02
C GLU A 220 -12.07 3.57 17.96
N SER A 221 -13.08 4.37 17.54
CA SER A 221 -14.31 4.60 18.30
C SER A 221 -15.15 3.36 18.55
N LYS A 222 -14.94 2.31 17.75
CA LYS A 222 -15.59 1.01 17.86
C LYS A 222 -14.75 -0.06 18.56
N GLY A 223 -13.55 0.32 19.04
CA GLY A 223 -12.59 -0.59 19.67
C GLY A 223 -11.88 -1.53 18.69
N GLY A 224 -11.94 -1.24 17.39
CA GLY A 224 -11.27 -2.00 16.34
C GLY A 224 -9.84 -1.55 16.09
N THR A 225 -9.13 -2.28 15.23
CA THR A 225 -7.79 -1.97 14.77
C THR A 225 -7.79 -1.65 13.28
N ALA A 226 -7.18 -0.53 12.89
CA ALA A 226 -7.02 -0.14 11.50
C ALA A 226 -5.55 -0.16 11.08
N TYR A 227 -5.22 -0.95 10.06
CA TYR A 227 -3.96 -0.87 9.33
C TYR A 227 -4.15 -0.06 8.07
N ILE A 228 -3.39 1.02 7.92
CA ILE A 228 -3.54 1.94 6.80
C ILE A 228 -2.25 2.08 6.02
N SER A 229 -2.37 2.08 4.70
CA SER A 229 -1.26 2.32 3.78
C SER A 229 -1.23 3.79 3.38
N LEU A 230 -0.13 4.46 3.69
CA LEU A 230 0.10 5.87 3.39
C LEU A 230 0.76 6.05 2.02
N GLU A 231 0.38 7.11 1.33
CA GLU A 231 1.02 7.58 0.11
C GLU A 231 1.79 8.88 0.39
N GLU A 232 3.03 8.96 -0.09
CA GLU A 232 3.83 10.17 -0.02
C GLU A 232 4.79 10.23 -1.22
N ARG A 233 5.22 11.44 -1.55
CA ARG A 233 6.29 11.64 -2.55
C ARG A 233 7.58 11.05 -2.04
N MET A 234 8.23 10.25 -2.87
CA MET A 234 9.49 9.60 -2.52
C MET A 234 10.59 10.05 -3.47
N ALA A 235 11.78 10.29 -2.90
CA ALA A 235 12.98 10.53 -3.70
C ALA A 235 13.81 9.25 -3.81
N CYS A 236 14.27 8.65 -2.71
CA CYS A 236 15.11 7.46 -2.76
C CYS A 236 14.35 6.12 -2.68
N GLY A 237 13.20 6.07 -1.99
CA GLY A 237 12.41 4.85 -1.75
C GLY A 237 13.05 3.84 -0.78
N ILE A 238 14.24 4.12 -0.23
CA ILE A 238 15.07 3.18 0.55
C ILE A 238 15.47 3.72 1.93
N GLY A 239 14.81 4.77 2.42
CA GLY A 239 15.06 5.32 3.76
C GLY A 239 16.23 6.29 3.90
N ALA A 240 17.00 6.58 2.84
CA ALA A 240 18.21 7.37 2.94
C ALA A 240 17.98 8.89 2.98
N CYS A 241 16.97 9.41 2.26
CA CYS A 241 16.82 10.85 2.02
C CYS A 241 15.86 11.57 3.00
N LEU A 242 15.10 10.85 3.82
CA LEU A 242 14.08 11.38 4.73
C LEU A 242 12.97 12.21 4.05
N GLY A 243 12.77 12.05 2.74
CA GLY A 243 11.78 12.81 1.97
C GLY A 243 10.33 12.36 2.18
N CYS A 244 10.11 11.11 2.62
CA CYS A 244 8.79 10.50 2.80
C CYS A 244 8.46 10.26 4.27
N ILE A 245 8.77 11.22 5.15
CA ILE A 245 8.47 11.09 6.59
C ILE A 245 7.01 11.43 6.88
N THR A 246 6.43 10.70 7.85
CA THR A 246 5.13 11.01 8.45
C THR A 246 5.27 11.15 9.96
N LYS A 247 4.33 11.89 10.60
CA LYS A 247 4.35 12.10 12.04
C LYS A 247 3.81 10.90 12.80
N THR A 248 4.43 10.62 13.95
CA THR A 248 3.99 9.60 14.90
C THR A 248 3.53 10.22 16.21
N ARG A 249 2.67 9.52 16.96
CA ARG A 249 2.20 9.95 18.29
C ARG A 249 3.33 9.86 19.33
N GLU A 250 4.19 8.86 19.20
CA GLU A 250 5.29 8.62 20.13
C GLU A 250 6.63 9.01 19.49
N ILE A 251 7.62 9.23 20.34
CA ILE A 251 8.99 9.47 19.92
C ILE A 251 9.59 8.11 19.54
N ASP A 252 10.16 8.03 18.36
CA ASP A 252 10.92 6.86 17.92
C ASP A 252 12.20 6.73 18.77
N GLU A 253 12.43 5.57 19.37
CA GLU A 253 13.54 5.33 20.30
C GLU A 253 14.91 5.46 19.64
N HIS A 254 15.00 5.25 18.34
CA HIS A 254 16.25 5.31 17.60
C HIS A 254 16.56 6.72 17.07
N SER A 255 15.58 7.38 16.46
CA SER A 255 15.74 8.71 15.86
C SER A 255 15.52 9.86 16.85
N HIS A 256 14.92 9.60 18.01
CA HIS A 256 14.52 10.55 19.04
C HIS A 256 13.59 11.67 18.53
N VAL A 257 12.85 11.41 17.45
CA VAL A 257 11.87 12.33 16.87
C VAL A 257 10.52 11.65 16.68
N ARG A 258 9.45 12.46 16.58
CA ARG A 258 8.09 11.98 16.33
C ARG A 258 7.81 11.88 14.83
N ASN A 259 8.58 11.07 14.12
CA ASN A 259 8.35 10.79 12.72
C ASN A 259 8.88 9.39 12.35
N THR A 260 8.39 8.88 11.22
CA THR A 260 8.81 7.61 10.64
C THR A 260 8.83 7.70 9.13
N ARG A 261 9.57 6.82 8.45
CA ARG A 261 9.75 6.83 6.99
C ARG A 261 8.74 5.90 6.34
N ILE A 262 7.92 6.44 5.45
CA ILE A 262 6.91 5.65 4.74
C ILE A 262 7.55 4.58 3.85
N CYS A 263 8.72 4.84 3.28
CA CYS A 263 9.36 3.90 2.34
C CYS A 263 10.02 2.68 2.99
N THR A 264 10.28 2.69 4.30
CA THR A 264 10.96 1.59 5.03
C THR A 264 10.11 1.04 6.15
N GLU A 265 9.72 1.86 7.13
CA GLU A 265 8.85 1.45 8.23
C GLU A 265 7.39 1.25 7.80
N GLY A 266 6.94 2.01 6.79
CA GLY A 266 5.68 1.85 6.08
C GLY A 266 5.84 1.15 4.72
N PRO A 267 4.88 1.32 3.79
CA PRO A 267 3.76 2.27 3.83
C PRO A 267 2.60 1.89 4.76
N VAL A 268 2.55 0.64 5.21
CA VAL A 268 1.47 0.16 6.09
C VAL A 268 1.81 0.39 7.55
N PHE A 269 0.89 1.03 8.27
CA PHE A 269 1.00 1.32 9.69
C PHE A 269 -0.28 0.94 10.44
N ASP A 270 -0.13 0.52 11.70
CA ASP A 270 -1.23 0.62 12.64
C ASP A 270 -1.60 2.10 12.80
N SER A 271 -2.86 2.46 12.58
CA SER A 271 -3.30 3.85 12.60
C SER A 271 -3.09 4.55 13.95
N ARG A 272 -2.99 3.76 15.03
CA ARG A 272 -2.76 4.25 16.40
C ARG A 272 -1.37 4.84 16.60
N VAL A 273 -0.37 4.45 15.79
CA VAL A 273 0.97 5.02 15.89
C VAL A 273 1.11 6.36 15.18
N LEU A 274 0.17 6.71 14.31
CA LEU A 274 0.24 7.90 13.47
C LEU A 274 -0.40 9.12 14.14
N ASP A 275 0.20 10.30 13.95
CA ASP A 275 -0.39 11.58 14.32
C ASP A 275 -1.02 12.24 13.08
N PHE A 276 -2.35 12.27 13.04
CA PHE A 276 -3.12 12.90 11.97
C PHE A 276 -3.34 14.41 12.17
N ASN A 277 -2.86 14.99 13.28
CA ASN A 277 -2.98 16.41 13.54
C ASN A 277 -1.86 17.18 12.82
N ARG A 278 -2.14 17.59 11.61
CA ARG A 278 -1.28 18.50 10.81
C ARG A 278 -1.90 19.86 10.72
#